data_fe73fc29b36b14dbed1a0f9c08680757
#
_entry.id   fe73fc29b36b14dbed1a0f9c08680757
#
_cell.length_a   1.000
_cell.length_b   1.000
_cell.length_c   1.000
_cell.angle_alpha   90.00
_cell.angle_beta   90.00
_cell.angle_gamma   90.00
#
_symmetry.space_group_name_H-M   'P 1'
#
loop_
_entity.id
_entity.type
_entity.pdbx_description
1 polymer ?
#
loop_
_entity_poly.entity_id
_entity_poly.type
_entity_poly.pdbx_seq_one_letter_code
_entity_poly.pdbx_strand_id
1 'polypeptide(L)'
;MSLKTQDLFDVSNKVVVVTGGSRGIGEMITSGFLANNSKVYITARKEEALVKKADELSQKYTCECIPVSGDISNSEGIDALVNFLNDAEPEGIDFLINNAGAAWGANYDDFPESGWD
;
A
#
# COMPACT_ATOMS: atom_id res chain seq x y z
N MET A 1 -21.16 21.68 -4.21
CA MET A 1 -20.84 20.31 -3.75
C MET A 1 -21.80 19.29 -4.41
N SER A 2 -21.26 18.27 -5.05
CA SER A 2 -22.07 17.18 -5.60
C SER A 2 -22.22 16.07 -4.56
N LEU A 3 -23.44 15.52 -4.46
CA LEU A 3 -23.74 14.38 -3.59
C LEU A 3 -23.93 13.08 -4.37
N LYS A 4 -23.59 13.09 -5.66
CA LYS A 4 -23.63 11.86 -6.46
C LYS A 4 -22.54 10.90 -6.00
N THR A 5 -22.85 9.59 -5.93
CA THR A 5 -21.91 8.58 -5.49
C THR A 5 -20.60 8.58 -6.29
N GLN A 6 -20.70 8.79 -7.58
CA GLN A 6 -19.51 8.84 -8.45
C GLN A 6 -18.57 9.99 -8.12
N ASP A 7 -19.08 11.08 -7.53
CA ASP A 7 -18.29 12.24 -7.12
C ASP A 7 -17.83 12.10 -5.66
N LEU A 8 -18.70 11.59 -4.79
CA LEU A 8 -18.40 11.40 -3.37
C LEU A 8 -17.29 10.37 -3.13
N PHE A 9 -17.23 9.35 -3.97
CA PHE A 9 -16.26 8.25 -3.83
C PHE A 9 -15.23 8.22 -4.97
N ASP A 10 -15.07 9.35 -5.65
CA ASP A 10 -14.08 9.49 -6.72
C ASP A 10 -12.67 9.51 -6.12
N VAL A 11 -11.82 8.58 -6.57
CA VAL A 11 -10.44 8.48 -6.14
C VAL A 11 -9.45 8.84 -7.25
N SER A 12 -9.94 9.37 -8.37
CA SER A 12 -9.07 9.76 -9.49
C SER A 12 -8.12 10.88 -9.07
N ASN A 13 -6.86 10.75 -9.51
CA ASN A 13 -5.77 11.68 -9.20
C ASN A 13 -5.41 11.78 -7.70
N LYS A 14 -5.89 10.83 -6.91
CA LYS A 14 -5.51 10.75 -5.49
C LYS A 14 -4.21 9.96 -5.34
N VAL A 15 -3.45 10.28 -4.30
CA VAL A 15 -2.20 9.59 -3.96
C VAL A 15 -2.48 8.59 -2.84
N VAL A 16 -2.21 7.33 -3.12
CA VAL A 16 -2.54 6.22 -2.22
C VAL A 16 -1.29 5.43 -1.89
N VAL A 17 -1.17 5.02 -0.65
CA VAL A 17 -0.12 4.09 -0.20
C VAL A 17 -0.77 2.82 0.29
N VAL A 18 -0.38 1.68 -0.27
CA VAL A 18 -0.89 0.36 0.15
C VAL A 18 0.29 -0.46 0.68
N THR A 19 0.33 -0.70 1.97
CA THR A 19 1.34 -1.57 2.54
C THR A 19 1.01 -3.03 2.22
N GLY A 20 2.03 -3.79 1.78
CA GLY A 20 1.78 -5.17 1.32
C GLY A 20 0.95 -5.24 0.04
N GLY A 21 1.10 -4.25 -0.84
CA GLY A 21 0.25 -4.09 -2.03
C GLY A 21 0.58 -4.99 -3.21
N SER A 22 1.58 -5.87 -3.10
CA SER A 22 2.10 -6.64 -4.24
C SER A 22 1.47 -8.00 -4.44
N ARG A 23 0.65 -8.48 -3.52
CA ARG A 23 0.01 -9.80 -3.63
C ARG A 23 -1.26 -9.88 -2.78
N GLY A 24 -2.09 -10.88 -3.06
CA GLY A 24 -3.29 -11.18 -2.30
C GLY A 24 -4.27 -10.01 -2.24
N ILE A 25 -4.81 -9.75 -1.06
CA ILE A 25 -5.78 -8.66 -0.83
C ILE A 25 -5.16 -7.31 -1.15
N GLY A 26 -3.88 -7.10 -0.78
CA GLY A 26 -3.17 -5.85 -1.09
C GLY A 26 -3.08 -5.57 -2.58
N GLU A 27 -2.82 -6.58 -3.39
CA GLU A 27 -2.81 -6.44 -4.86
C GLU A 27 -4.21 -6.09 -5.39
N MET A 28 -5.25 -6.69 -4.84
CA MET A 28 -6.64 -6.39 -5.22
C MET A 28 -7.00 -4.94 -4.91
N ILE A 29 -6.62 -4.46 -3.73
CA ILE A 29 -6.85 -3.06 -3.32
C ILE A 29 -6.10 -2.12 -4.25
N THR A 30 -4.82 -2.40 -4.51
CA THR A 30 -3.98 -1.62 -5.42
C THR A 30 -4.61 -1.55 -6.81
N SER A 31 -5.04 -2.69 -7.34
CA SER A 31 -5.70 -2.76 -8.65
C SER A 31 -6.97 -1.93 -8.71
N GLY A 32 -7.77 -1.94 -7.65
CA GLY A 32 -8.99 -1.14 -7.58
C GLY A 32 -8.70 0.36 -7.67
N PHE A 33 -7.70 0.84 -6.95
CA PHE A 33 -7.30 2.24 -7.02
C PHE A 33 -6.73 2.60 -8.39
N LEU A 34 -5.85 1.76 -8.96
CA LEU A 34 -5.27 2.01 -10.27
C LEU A 34 -6.32 2.04 -11.38
N ALA A 35 -7.29 1.11 -11.31
CA ALA A 35 -8.40 1.05 -12.26
C ALA A 35 -9.26 2.33 -12.23
N ASN A 36 -9.22 3.06 -11.12
CA ASN A 36 -9.95 4.31 -10.95
C ASN A 36 -9.04 5.54 -10.99
N ASN A 37 -7.87 5.39 -11.61
CA ASN A 37 -6.93 6.49 -11.91
C ASN A 37 -6.26 7.14 -10.69
N SER A 38 -6.10 6.40 -9.61
CA SER A 38 -5.25 6.84 -8.49
C SER A 38 -3.78 6.55 -8.79
N LYS A 39 -2.89 7.33 -8.19
CA LYS A 39 -1.46 7.05 -8.16
C LYS A 39 -1.19 6.23 -6.91
N VAL A 40 -0.62 5.04 -7.04
CA VAL A 40 -0.47 4.11 -5.92
C VAL A 40 0.98 3.75 -5.67
N TYR A 41 1.41 3.94 -4.43
CA TYR A 41 2.68 3.43 -3.90
C TYR A 41 2.42 2.11 -3.21
N ILE A 42 3.17 1.08 -3.55
CA ILE A 42 3.08 -0.23 -2.90
C ILE A 42 4.38 -0.56 -2.18
N THR A 43 4.27 -1.17 -1.01
CA THR A 43 5.44 -1.53 -0.22
C THR A 43 5.51 -3.03 0.02
N ALA A 44 6.72 -3.56 0.06
CA ALA A 44 7.04 -4.93 0.46
C ALA A 44 8.52 -5.03 0.77
N ARG A 45 8.92 -6.11 1.42
CA ARG A 45 10.34 -6.31 1.79
C ARG A 45 11.21 -6.75 0.63
N LYS A 46 10.69 -7.59 -0.26
CA LYS A 46 11.44 -8.14 -1.39
C LYS A 46 11.36 -7.21 -2.59
N GLU A 47 12.43 -6.47 -2.82
CA GLU A 47 12.49 -5.45 -3.86
C GLU A 47 12.22 -5.99 -5.26
N GLU A 48 12.89 -7.07 -5.64
CA GLU A 48 12.80 -7.60 -7.01
C GLU A 48 11.36 -7.97 -7.40
N ALA A 49 10.68 -8.72 -6.54
CA ALA A 49 9.29 -9.11 -6.78
C ALA A 49 8.35 -7.89 -6.75
N LEU A 50 8.63 -6.94 -5.88
CA LEU A 50 7.83 -5.73 -5.75
C LEU A 50 7.93 -4.86 -7.01
N VAL A 51 9.14 -4.61 -7.50
CA VAL A 51 9.38 -3.81 -8.72
C VAL A 51 8.69 -4.46 -9.92
N LYS A 52 8.82 -5.77 -10.05
CA LYS A 52 8.17 -6.51 -11.13
C LYS A 52 6.64 -6.37 -11.08
N LYS A 53 6.06 -6.51 -9.91
CA LYS A 53 4.60 -6.37 -9.73
C LYS A 53 4.13 -4.95 -10.02
N ALA A 54 4.85 -3.93 -9.53
CA ALA A 54 4.53 -2.54 -9.80
C ALA A 54 4.53 -2.25 -11.30
N ASP A 55 5.49 -2.80 -12.02
CA ASP A 55 5.61 -2.65 -13.45
C ASP A 55 4.44 -3.31 -14.19
N GLU A 56 4.10 -4.54 -13.82
CA GLU A 56 2.95 -5.25 -14.38
C GLU A 56 1.65 -4.46 -14.19
N LEU A 57 1.42 -3.95 -12.99
CA LEU A 57 0.20 -3.23 -12.66
C LEU A 57 0.15 -1.85 -13.35
N SER A 58 1.28 -1.17 -13.45
CA SER A 58 1.37 0.10 -14.16
C SER A 58 0.98 -0.07 -15.63
N GLN A 59 1.47 -1.11 -16.26
CA GLN A 59 1.16 -1.41 -17.66
C GLN A 59 -0.30 -1.84 -17.84
N LYS A 60 -0.79 -2.69 -16.96
CA LYS A 60 -2.16 -3.21 -17.04
C LYS A 60 -3.21 -2.11 -16.94
N TYR A 61 -3.03 -1.17 -16.04
CA TYR A 61 -4.00 -0.10 -15.79
C TYR A 61 -3.65 1.23 -16.43
N THR A 62 -2.50 1.33 -17.08
CA THR A 62 -1.99 2.57 -17.68
C THR A 62 -2.02 3.71 -16.64
N CYS A 63 -1.50 3.41 -15.45
CA CYS A 63 -1.52 4.31 -14.30
C CYS A 63 -0.26 4.09 -13.45
N GLU A 64 0.14 5.08 -12.67
CA GLU A 64 1.37 4.99 -11.89
C GLU A 64 1.23 4.10 -10.67
N CYS A 65 1.93 2.97 -10.67
CA CYS A 65 2.13 2.12 -9.51
C CYS A 65 3.62 2.12 -9.19
N ILE A 66 3.98 2.63 -8.01
CA ILE A 66 5.38 2.90 -7.65
C ILE A 66 5.82 1.99 -6.51
N PRO A 67 6.89 1.21 -6.71
CA PRO A 67 7.39 0.33 -5.66
C PRO A 67 8.25 1.09 -4.65
N VAL A 68 8.06 0.80 -3.37
CA VAL A 68 8.93 1.29 -2.29
C VAL A 68 9.30 0.10 -1.43
N SER A 69 10.47 -0.48 -1.65
CA SER A 69 10.91 -1.62 -0.86
C SER A 69 11.37 -1.17 0.53
N GLY A 70 11.08 -1.99 1.52
CA GLY A 70 11.48 -1.73 2.89
C GLY A 70 10.73 -2.61 3.86
N ASP A 71 11.24 -2.67 5.09
CA ASP A 71 10.63 -3.43 6.17
C ASP A 71 9.94 -2.47 7.14
N ILE A 72 8.61 -2.42 7.08
CA ILE A 72 7.82 -1.55 7.95
C ILE A 72 7.53 -2.18 9.32
N SER A 73 8.12 -3.32 9.64
CA SER A 73 8.01 -3.93 10.97
C SER A 73 8.92 -3.27 12.00
N ASN A 74 9.79 -2.37 11.59
CA ASN A 74 10.70 -1.64 12.48
C ASN A 74 10.69 -0.14 12.18
N SER A 75 11.19 0.65 13.14
CA SER A 75 11.19 2.11 13.06
C SER A 75 12.04 2.64 11.90
N GLU A 76 13.17 2.01 11.62
CA GLU A 76 14.07 2.44 10.54
C GLU A 76 13.40 2.32 9.17
N GLY A 77 12.69 1.22 8.94
CA GLY A 77 11.95 1.01 7.69
C GLY A 77 10.79 1.98 7.54
N ILE A 78 10.08 2.26 8.62
CA ILE A 78 9.00 3.25 8.63
C ILE A 78 9.56 4.64 8.32
N ASP A 79 10.65 5.03 8.98
CA ASP A 79 11.28 6.35 8.74
C ASP A 79 11.75 6.49 7.29
N ALA A 80 12.33 5.43 6.73
CA ALA A 80 12.75 5.42 5.33
C ALA A 80 11.56 5.62 4.37
N LEU A 81 10.45 4.95 4.63
CA LEU A 81 9.23 5.12 3.84
C LEU A 81 8.69 6.55 3.96
N VAL A 82 8.60 7.09 5.16
CA VAL A 82 8.12 8.45 5.41
C VAL A 82 9.00 9.46 4.68
N ASN A 83 10.32 9.33 4.77
CA ASN A 83 11.25 10.24 4.10
C ASN A 83 11.11 10.17 2.58
N PHE A 84 10.97 8.95 2.04
CA PHE A 84 10.74 8.77 0.60
C PHE A 84 9.47 9.47 0.15
N LEU A 85 8.37 9.27 0.89
CA LEU A 85 7.08 9.85 0.53
C LEU A 85 7.07 11.37 0.69
N ASN A 86 7.74 11.93 1.70
CA ASN A 86 7.87 13.36 1.87
C ASN A 86 8.57 14.02 0.68
N ASP A 87 9.59 13.35 0.14
CA ASP A 87 10.31 13.86 -1.03
C ASP A 87 9.52 13.68 -2.32
N ALA A 88 8.84 12.54 -2.47
CA ALA A 88 8.10 12.22 -3.69
C ALA A 88 6.75 12.94 -3.79
N GLU A 89 6.09 13.14 -2.65
CA GLU A 89 4.75 13.76 -2.56
C GLU A 89 4.77 14.87 -1.51
N PRO A 90 5.37 16.03 -1.81
CA PRO A 90 5.49 17.10 -0.83
C PRO A 90 4.16 17.67 -0.34
N GLU A 91 3.08 17.48 -1.09
CA GLU A 91 1.74 17.88 -0.68
C GLU A 91 1.02 16.82 0.16
N GLY A 92 1.67 15.68 0.37
CA GLY A 92 1.15 14.59 1.19
C GLY A 92 0.42 13.51 0.40
N ILE A 93 -0.02 12.50 1.12
CA ILE A 93 -0.80 11.39 0.57
C ILE A 93 -2.26 11.56 0.96
N ASP A 94 -3.17 11.04 0.13
CA ASP A 94 -4.61 11.12 0.39
C ASP A 94 -5.12 9.95 1.21
N PHE A 95 -4.64 8.73 0.91
CA PHE A 95 -5.09 7.51 1.59
C PHE A 95 -3.91 6.62 1.95
N LEU A 96 -3.93 6.11 3.18
CA LEU A 96 -3.00 5.07 3.63
C LEU A 96 -3.80 3.81 3.94
N ILE A 97 -3.51 2.73 3.23
CA ILE A 97 -4.15 1.45 3.43
C ILE A 97 -3.17 0.51 4.13
N ASN A 98 -3.38 0.28 5.41
CA ASN A 98 -2.57 -0.61 6.23
C ASN A 98 -3.01 -2.06 6.02
N ASN A 99 -2.44 -2.70 4.99
CA ASN A 99 -2.76 -4.09 4.65
C ASN A 99 -1.65 -5.07 5.02
N ALA A 100 -0.39 -4.60 5.11
CA ALA A 100 0.73 -5.47 5.48
C ALA A 100 0.50 -6.07 6.87
N GLY A 101 0.81 -7.36 7.01
CA GLY A 101 0.62 -8.04 8.27
C GLY A 101 1.30 -9.40 8.29
N ALA A 102 1.31 -10.02 9.48
CA ALA A 102 1.79 -11.37 9.68
C ALA A 102 0.70 -12.17 10.39
N ALA A 103 0.59 -13.46 10.03
CA ALA A 103 -0.30 -14.38 10.71
C ALA A 103 0.46 -15.12 11.78
N TRP A 104 -0.14 -15.25 12.95
CA TRP A 104 0.40 -16.00 14.06
C TRP A 104 -0.76 -16.68 14.81
N GLY A 105 -0.59 -17.93 15.18
CA GLY A 105 -1.67 -18.66 15.81
C GLY A 105 -1.20 -19.59 16.91
N ALA A 106 -2.05 -19.73 17.91
CA ALA A 106 -1.89 -20.68 18.98
C ALA A 106 -3.27 -21.00 19.55
N ASN A 107 -3.35 -22.05 20.39
CA ASN A 107 -4.56 -22.28 21.17
C ASN A 107 -4.77 -21.06 22.08
N TYR A 108 -6.04 -20.75 22.37
CA TYR A 108 -6.40 -19.56 23.14
C TYR A 108 -5.61 -19.43 24.46
N ASP A 109 -5.54 -20.52 25.21
CA ASP A 109 -4.86 -20.52 26.52
C ASP A 109 -3.33 -20.49 26.42
N ASP A 110 -2.77 -20.81 25.25
CA ASP A 110 -1.33 -20.86 24.99
C ASP A 110 -0.82 -19.65 24.22
N PHE A 111 -1.68 -18.68 23.90
CA PHE A 111 -1.32 -17.54 23.08
C PHE A 111 -0.38 -16.60 23.85
N PRO A 112 0.91 -16.50 23.49
CA PRO A 112 1.85 -15.67 24.22
C PRO A 112 1.67 -14.18 23.93
N GLU A 113 2.16 -13.35 24.85
CA GLU A 113 2.10 -11.89 24.70
C GLU A 113 2.74 -11.42 23.38
N SER A 114 3.84 -12.04 22.98
CA SER A 114 4.51 -11.72 21.71
C SER A 114 3.64 -11.91 20.47
N GLY A 115 2.63 -12.77 20.56
CA GLY A 115 1.69 -12.98 19.46
C GLY A 115 0.67 -11.85 19.28
N TRP A 116 0.55 -10.97 20.29
CA TRP A 116 -0.36 -9.83 20.27
C TRP A 116 0.31 -8.55 19.71
N ASP A 117 1.63 -8.51 19.72
CA ASP A 117 2.42 -7.39 19.22
C ASP A 117 2.71 -7.54 17.73
#